data_92e0b731fa03a981db35c068eac1d85b
#
_entry.id   92e0b731fa03a981db35c068eac1d85b
#
_cell.length_a   1.000
_cell.length_b   1.000
_cell.length_c   1.000
_cell.angle_alpha   90.00
_cell.angle_beta   90.00
_cell.angle_gamma   90.00
#
_symmetry.space_group_name_H-M   'P 1'
#
loop_
_entity.id
_entity.type
_entity.pdbx_description
1 polymer ?
#
loop_
_entity_poly.entity_id
_entity_poly.type
_entity_poly.pdbx_seq_one_letter_code
_entity_poly.pdbx_strand_id
1 'polypeptide(L)'
;NTEAIGRKISLGGNTGSTDEKSLSAGDVKFNIKGENGLTTVANGEDVTVKIDDATKAKIDNAANQDLSNLTDAGKQQVKDLSAWNVTAAGGTVEKVQGGDTVKFQAGDNLEVKQDKTTFTYSLAKDVKGLNSVTVGDENGPSTKITPAGTTVKDAAGNSTTVNGAGMTITPANAAANPVSLTVKGLNNGGHKLNGVAPGTADTDAVNVSQLKAAKAGLHKDHN
;
A
#
# COMPACT_ATOMS: atom_id res chain seq x y z
N ASN A 1 -52.45 -73.00 -34.13
CA ASN A 1 -51.61 -72.58 -33.03
C ASN A 1 -52.30 -71.56 -32.16
N THR A 2 -53.47 -71.86 -31.70
CA THR A 2 -54.33 -70.95 -30.92
C THR A 2 -53.72 -70.60 -29.57
N GLU A 3 -52.96 -71.49 -28.92
CA GLU A 3 -52.31 -71.28 -27.62
C GLU A 3 -51.22 -70.23 -27.67
N ALA A 4 -50.36 -70.26 -28.71
CA ALA A 4 -49.28 -69.31 -28.85
C ALA A 4 -49.74 -67.85 -29.07
N ILE A 5 -50.88 -67.69 -29.84
CA ILE A 5 -51.47 -66.35 -30.10
C ILE A 5 -52.18 -65.81 -28.83
N GLY A 6 -52.68 -66.67 -27.97
CA GLY A 6 -53.34 -66.26 -26.74
C GLY A 6 -52.42 -65.90 -25.59
N ARG A 7 -51.11 -66.14 -25.69
CA ARG A 7 -50.16 -65.76 -24.68
C ARG A 7 -49.98 -64.26 -24.63
N LYS A 8 -49.76 -63.79 -23.40
CA LYS A 8 -49.58 -62.36 -23.13
C LYS A 8 -48.12 -61.97 -23.10
N ILE A 9 -47.85 -60.78 -23.58
CA ILE A 9 -46.55 -60.16 -23.62
C ILE A 9 -46.59 -58.84 -22.85
N SER A 10 -45.62 -58.61 -22.01
CA SER A 10 -45.40 -57.31 -21.34
C SER A 10 -43.91 -56.97 -21.32
N LEU A 11 -43.59 -55.69 -21.08
CA LEU A 11 -42.26 -55.22 -20.90
C LEU A 11 -42.10 -54.74 -19.44
N GLY A 12 -40.98 -55.08 -18.82
CA GLY A 12 -40.61 -54.61 -17.50
C GLY A 12 -39.55 -53.54 -17.56
N GLY A 13 -39.56 -52.60 -16.64
CA GLY A 13 -38.46 -51.64 -16.40
C GLY A 13 -37.71 -52.02 -15.12
N ASN A 14 -36.85 -51.13 -14.65
CA ASN A 14 -36.22 -51.26 -13.32
C ASN A 14 -37.29 -51.37 -12.23
N THR A 15 -38.41 -50.72 -12.44
CA THR A 15 -39.63 -50.81 -11.64
C THR A 15 -40.83 -50.91 -12.58
N GLY A 16 -41.84 -51.68 -12.16
CA GLY A 16 -43.08 -51.80 -12.91
C GLY A 16 -43.01 -52.68 -14.16
N SER A 17 -44.18 -52.88 -14.73
CA SER A 17 -44.40 -53.59 -16.00
C SER A 17 -45.47 -52.87 -16.81
N THR A 18 -45.37 -52.97 -18.14
CA THR A 18 -46.41 -52.48 -19.03
C THR A 18 -47.69 -53.38 -18.87
N ASP A 19 -48.78 -52.88 -19.40
CA ASP A 19 -49.99 -53.73 -19.55
C ASP A 19 -49.63 -54.96 -20.43
N GLU A 20 -50.27 -56.05 -20.11
CA GLU A 20 -50.16 -57.27 -20.90
C GLU A 20 -50.95 -57.13 -22.21
N LYS A 21 -50.40 -57.58 -23.30
CA LYS A 21 -51.01 -57.55 -24.61
C LYS A 21 -50.94 -58.98 -25.25
N SER A 22 -51.96 -59.32 -26.04
CA SER A 22 -52.02 -60.62 -26.74
C SER A 22 -52.24 -60.41 -28.24
N LEU A 23 -51.52 -61.17 -29.10
CA LEU A 23 -51.73 -61.14 -30.54
C LEU A 23 -53.14 -61.55 -30.96
N SER A 24 -53.83 -62.31 -30.16
CA SER A 24 -55.27 -62.67 -30.41
C SER A 24 -56.19 -61.48 -30.36
N ALA A 25 -55.84 -60.41 -29.68
CA ALA A 25 -56.65 -59.22 -29.53
C ALA A 25 -56.33 -58.11 -30.60
N GLY A 26 -55.41 -58.36 -31.48
CA GLY A 26 -54.95 -57.40 -32.52
C GLY A 26 -53.43 -57.18 -32.54
N ASP A 27 -53.02 -56.20 -33.27
CA ASP A 27 -51.59 -55.80 -33.36
C ASP A 27 -51.06 -55.36 -32.00
N VAL A 28 -49.81 -55.73 -31.70
CA VAL A 28 -49.15 -55.37 -30.48
C VAL A 28 -48.13 -54.29 -30.74
N LYS A 29 -48.20 -53.13 -30.03
CA LYS A 29 -47.25 -52.09 -30.08
C LYS A 29 -46.94 -51.62 -28.65
N PHE A 30 -45.67 -51.60 -28.35
CA PHE A 30 -45.13 -50.95 -27.16
C PHE A 30 -44.34 -49.70 -27.57
N ASN A 31 -44.47 -48.62 -26.81
CA ASN A 31 -43.68 -47.42 -27.01
C ASN A 31 -42.55 -47.38 -25.99
N ILE A 32 -41.34 -47.15 -26.48
CA ILE A 32 -40.18 -46.85 -25.64
C ILE A 32 -39.96 -45.34 -25.69
N LYS A 33 -40.20 -44.65 -24.56
CA LYS A 33 -40.14 -43.21 -24.46
C LYS A 33 -38.87 -42.77 -23.74
N GLY A 34 -38.33 -41.63 -24.18
CA GLY A 34 -37.29 -40.93 -23.46
C GLY A 34 -37.85 -39.82 -22.60
N GLU A 35 -37.24 -39.57 -21.46
CA GLU A 35 -37.54 -38.48 -20.50
C GLU A 35 -36.22 -37.86 -20.00
N ASN A 36 -36.32 -36.66 -19.47
CA ASN A 36 -35.19 -35.98 -18.79
C ASN A 36 -33.93 -35.90 -19.67
N GLY A 37 -34.10 -35.46 -20.90
CA GLY A 37 -32.98 -35.27 -21.85
C GLY A 37 -32.71 -36.44 -22.75
N LEU A 38 -33.48 -37.54 -22.64
CA LEU A 38 -33.42 -38.69 -23.57
C LEU A 38 -34.57 -38.63 -24.58
N THR A 39 -34.32 -39.14 -25.77
CA THR A 39 -35.31 -39.34 -26.81
C THR A 39 -35.06 -40.68 -27.48
N THR A 40 -36.07 -41.21 -28.18
CA THR A 40 -35.96 -42.46 -28.89
C THR A 40 -36.46 -42.30 -30.33
N VAL A 41 -35.86 -43.04 -31.23
CA VAL A 41 -36.29 -43.13 -32.63
C VAL A 41 -36.38 -44.60 -33.04
N ALA A 42 -37.58 -45.02 -33.48
CA ALA A 42 -37.78 -46.35 -34.02
C ALA A 42 -37.69 -46.30 -35.57
N ASN A 43 -36.83 -47.12 -36.15
CA ASN A 43 -36.67 -47.21 -37.60
C ASN A 43 -36.22 -48.62 -38.00
N GLY A 44 -36.95 -49.25 -38.86
CA GLY A 44 -36.66 -50.62 -39.25
C GLY A 44 -36.76 -51.58 -38.07
N GLU A 45 -35.69 -52.26 -37.76
CA GLU A 45 -35.57 -53.19 -36.63
C GLU A 45 -35.02 -52.54 -35.36
N ASP A 46 -34.69 -51.26 -35.45
CA ASP A 46 -33.98 -50.54 -34.38
C ASP A 46 -34.89 -49.59 -33.60
N VAL A 47 -34.71 -49.57 -32.31
CA VAL A 47 -35.11 -48.46 -31.42
C VAL A 47 -33.81 -47.84 -30.88
N THR A 48 -33.48 -46.67 -31.37
CA THR A 48 -32.29 -45.96 -30.93
C THR A 48 -32.62 -45.04 -29.75
N VAL A 49 -31.92 -45.20 -28.65
CA VAL A 49 -32.03 -44.34 -27.49
C VAL A 49 -30.84 -43.37 -27.54
N LYS A 50 -31.10 -42.09 -27.46
CA LYS A 50 -30.08 -41.06 -27.52
C LYS A 50 -30.41 -39.87 -26.62
N ILE A 51 -29.40 -39.09 -26.31
CA ILE A 51 -29.59 -37.78 -25.69
C ILE A 51 -30.31 -36.87 -26.68
N ASP A 52 -31.31 -36.11 -26.26
CA ASP A 52 -31.98 -35.15 -27.13
C ASP A 52 -31.04 -34.02 -27.55
N ASP A 53 -31.37 -33.33 -28.65
CA ASP A 53 -30.49 -32.30 -29.22
C ASP A 53 -30.22 -31.14 -28.25
N ALA A 54 -31.23 -30.73 -27.48
CA ALA A 54 -31.07 -29.63 -26.52
C ALA A 54 -30.11 -29.99 -25.38
N THR A 55 -30.21 -31.22 -24.85
CA THR A 55 -29.33 -31.72 -23.80
C THR A 55 -27.91 -31.93 -24.33
N LYS A 56 -27.79 -32.50 -25.57
CA LYS A 56 -26.48 -32.65 -26.22
C LYS A 56 -25.77 -31.32 -26.41
N ALA A 57 -26.50 -30.28 -26.84
CA ALA A 57 -25.92 -28.94 -26.99
C ALA A 57 -25.38 -28.38 -25.65
N LYS A 58 -26.10 -28.62 -24.54
CA LYS A 58 -25.63 -28.21 -23.22
C LYS A 58 -24.38 -28.97 -22.79
N ILE A 59 -24.30 -30.28 -23.07
CA ILE A 59 -23.12 -31.09 -22.76
C ILE A 59 -21.92 -30.62 -23.60
N ASP A 60 -22.12 -30.46 -24.91
CA ASP A 60 -21.05 -30.07 -25.84
C ASP A 60 -20.50 -28.67 -25.55
N ASN A 61 -21.35 -27.79 -25.01
CA ASN A 61 -20.96 -26.41 -24.64
C ASN A 61 -20.56 -26.25 -23.17
N ALA A 62 -20.58 -27.31 -22.36
CA ALA A 62 -20.14 -27.23 -20.99
C ALA A 62 -18.64 -26.96 -20.88
N ALA A 63 -18.26 -26.18 -19.89
CA ALA A 63 -16.84 -25.93 -19.61
C ALA A 63 -16.15 -27.21 -19.14
N ASN A 64 -14.95 -27.48 -19.65
CA ASN A 64 -14.09 -28.54 -19.15
C ASN A 64 -13.59 -28.21 -17.73
N GLN A 65 -13.27 -29.24 -16.95
CA GLN A 65 -12.75 -29.06 -15.59
C GLN A 65 -11.47 -28.21 -15.53
N ASP A 66 -10.65 -28.31 -16.55
CA ASP A 66 -9.41 -27.55 -16.71
C ASP A 66 -9.61 -26.23 -17.47
N LEU A 67 -10.85 -25.87 -17.81
CA LEU A 67 -11.21 -24.67 -18.56
C LEU A 67 -10.60 -24.58 -19.95
N SER A 68 -10.08 -25.71 -20.52
CA SER A 68 -9.34 -25.71 -21.78
C SER A 68 -10.19 -25.34 -23.00
N ASN A 69 -11.52 -25.46 -22.92
CA ASN A 69 -12.47 -25.16 -23.99
C ASN A 69 -13.21 -23.83 -23.83
N LEU A 70 -12.75 -22.93 -22.93
CA LEU A 70 -13.39 -21.62 -22.79
C LEU A 70 -13.26 -20.83 -24.10
N THR A 71 -14.37 -20.16 -24.46
CA THR A 71 -14.36 -19.13 -25.50
C THR A 71 -13.58 -17.90 -25.03
N ASP A 72 -13.24 -17.00 -25.94
CA ASP A 72 -12.61 -15.71 -25.57
C ASP A 72 -13.50 -14.92 -24.61
N ALA A 73 -14.81 -14.94 -24.78
CA ALA A 73 -15.77 -14.35 -23.85
C ALA A 73 -15.71 -15.00 -22.47
N GLY A 74 -15.60 -16.32 -22.39
CA GLY A 74 -15.43 -17.05 -21.12
C GLY A 74 -14.11 -16.72 -20.43
N LYS A 75 -13.01 -16.62 -21.18
CA LYS A 75 -11.70 -16.20 -20.64
C LYS A 75 -11.77 -14.77 -20.08
N GLN A 76 -12.44 -13.86 -20.78
CA GLN A 76 -12.64 -12.48 -20.30
C GLN A 76 -13.48 -12.45 -19.04
N GLN A 77 -14.51 -13.29 -18.92
CA GLN A 77 -15.32 -13.39 -17.72
C GLN A 77 -14.51 -13.85 -16.51
N VAL A 78 -13.60 -14.79 -16.66
CA VAL A 78 -12.68 -15.20 -15.59
C VAL A 78 -11.81 -14.03 -15.14
N LYS A 79 -11.26 -13.26 -16.08
CA LYS A 79 -10.49 -12.05 -15.78
C LYS A 79 -11.33 -11.02 -15.04
N ASP A 80 -12.55 -10.76 -15.48
CA ASP A 80 -13.46 -9.79 -14.87
C ASP A 80 -13.86 -10.16 -13.44
N LEU A 81 -14.16 -11.44 -13.21
CA LEU A 81 -14.55 -11.93 -11.88
C LEU A 81 -13.39 -11.98 -10.89
N SER A 82 -12.15 -12.14 -11.37
CA SER A 82 -10.93 -12.14 -10.55
C SER A 82 -10.30 -10.76 -10.41
N ALA A 83 -10.85 -9.75 -11.08
CA ALA A 83 -10.31 -8.38 -11.07
C ALA A 83 -10.48 -7.71 -9.71
N TRP A 84 -9.56 -6.83 -9.41
CA TRP A 84 -9.58 -5.94 -8.25
C TRP A 84 -9.09 -4.56 -8.65
N ASN A 85 -9.24 -3.58 -7.79
CA ASN A 85 -8.91 -2.20 -8.11
C ASN A 85 -7.77 -1.70 -7.24
N VAL A 86 -6.91 -0.86 -7.82
CA VAL A 86 -5.86 -0.11 -7.12
C VAL A 86 -6.09 1.38 -7.32
N THR A 87 -5.79 2.15 -6.30
CA THR A 87 -5.76 3.61 -6.37
C THR A 87 -4.86 4.18 -5.29
N ALA A 88 -4.44 5.42 -5.47
CA ALA A 88 -3.79 6.23 -4.45
C ALA A 88 -4.61 7.49 -4.22
N ALA A 89 -4.34 8.20 -3.10
CA ALA A 89 -4.97 9.48 -2.83
C ALA A 89 -4.72 10.46 -3.99
N GLY A 90 -5.79 11.04 -4.52
CA GLY A 90 -5.75 11.94 -5.69
C GLY A 90 -5.54 11.24 -7.04
N GLY A 91 -5.48 9.92 -7.07
CA GLY A 91 -5.35 9.13 -8.28
C GLY A 91 -6.69 8.63 -8.83
N THR A 92 -6.63 8.08 -10.04
CA THR A 92 -7.76 7.40 -10.69
C THR A 92 -7.72 5.92 -10.33
N VAL A 93 -8.88 5.34 -10.06
CA VAL A 93 -9.02 3.91 -9.82
C VAL A 93 -8.67 3.13 -11.09
N GLU A 94 -7.73 2.17 -10.96
CA GLU A 94 -7.34 1.27 -12.04
C GLU A 94 -7.71 -0.17 -11.72
N LYS A 95 -8.20 -0.86 -12.73
CA LYS A 95 -8.55 -2.28 -12.64
C LYS A 95 -7.30 -3.14 -12.86
N VAL A 96 -7.10 -4.12 -11.97
CA VAL A 96 -6.06 -5.15 -12.10
C VAL A 96 -6.72 -6.49 -12.35
N GLN A 97 -6.30 -7.20 -13.38
CA GLN A 97 -6.83 -8.50 -13.75
C GLN A 97 -5.69 -9.48 -14.10
N GLY A 98 -6.03 -10.73 -14.36
CA GLY A 98 -5.04 -11.75 -14.68
C GLY A 98 -4.11 -11.34 -15.83
N GLY A 99 -2.82 -11.45 -15.62
CA GLY A 99 -1.78 -11.05 -16.57
C GLY A 99 -1.23 -9.64 -16.36
N ASP A 100 -1.88 -8.80 -15.57
CA ASP A 100 -1.38 -7.46 -15.25
C ASP A 100 -0.25 -7.51 -14.23
N THR A 101 0.65 -6.54 -14.32
CA THR A 101 1.71 -6.34 -13.35
C THR A 101 1.47 -5.05 -12.59
N VAL A 102 1.45 -5.12 -11.25
CA VAL A 102 1.42 -3.96 -10.38
C VAL A 102 2.85 -3.63 -9.97
N LYS A 103 3.27 -2.39 -10.22
CA LYS A 103 4.60 -1.90 -9.89
C LYS A 103 4.58 -1.07 -8.63
N PHE A 104 5.38 -1.44 -7.64
CA PHE A 104 5.63 -0.66 -6.43
C PHE A 104 6.90 0.16 -6.62
N GLN A 105 6.77 1.47 -6.56
CA GLN A 105 7.84 2.41 -6.86
C GLN A 105 8.11 3.31 -5.67
N ALA A 106 9.38 3.59 -5.40
CA ALA A 106 9.79 4.59 -4.43
C ALA A 106 9.90 5.97 -5.10
N GLY A 107 9.41 6.99 -4.41
CA GLY A 107 9.66 8.39 -4.76
C GLY A 107 10.98 8.89 -4.19
N ASP A 108 11.22 10.21 -4.29
CA ASP A 108 12.44 10.85 -3.80
C ASP A 108 12.65 10.56 -2.31
N ASN A 109 13.91 10.39 -1.91
CA ASN A 109 14.35 10.10 -0.55
C ASN A 109 13.89 8.76 0.01
N LEU A 110 13.22 7.93 -0.79
CA LEU A 110 12.82 6.58 -0.44
C LEU A 110 13.49 5.57 -1.37
N GLU A 111 13.63 4.36 -0.89
CA GLU A 111 14.08 3.19 -1.64
C GLU A 111 13.08 2.06 -1.45
N VAL A 112 12.89 1.24 -2.46
CA VAL A 112 12.12 0.00 -2.37
C VAL A 112 12.96 -1.17 -2.83
N LYS A 113 12.94 -2.26 -2.07
CA LYS A 113 13.56 -3.53 -2.43
C LYS A 113 12.50 -4.61 -2.47
N GLN A 114 12.61 -5.48 -3.44
CA GLN A 114 11.73 -6.62 -3.61
C GLN A 114 12.50 -7.92 -3.37
N ASP A 115 11.94 -8.77 -2.53
CA ASP A 115 12.31 -10.17 -2.41
C ASP A 115 11.03 -11.01 -2.52
N LYS A 116 10.84 -11.67 -3.67
CA LYS A 116 9.62 -12.43 -4.01
C LYS A 116 8.37 -11.55 -3.83
N THR A 117 7.52 -11.86 -2.86
CA THR A 117 6.29 -11.11 -2.57
C THR A 117 6.44 -10.06 -1.49
N THR A 118 7.65 -9.85 -0.98
CA THR A 118 7.95 -8.86 0.06
C THR A 118 8.55 -7.61 -0.56
N PHE A 119 7.94 -6.47 -0.27
CA PHE A 119 8.41 -5.15 -0.66
C PHE A 119 8.79 -4.39 0.59
N THR A 120 10.05 -3.94 0.66
CA THR A 120 10.56 -3.19 1.80
C THR A 120 10.87 -1.79 1.36
N TYR A 121 10.19 -0.81 1.97
CA TYR A 121 10.46 0.61 1.80
C TYR A 121 11.38 1.11 2.91
N SER A 122 12.33 1.93 2.57
CA SER A 122 13.25 2.57 3.51
C SER A 122 13.57 3.98 3.07
N LEU A 123 14.06 4.81 4.00
CA LEU A 123 14.65 6.11 3.66
C LEU A 123 15.96 5.88 2.91
N ALA A 124 16.24 6.70 1.92
CA ALA A 124 17.57 6.77 1.32
C ALA A 124 18.61 7.15 2.38
N LYS A 125 19.85 6.67 2.22
CA LYS A 125 20.94 7.03 3.13
C LYS A 125 21.26 8.51 3.06
N ASP A 126 21.16 9.11 1.88
CA ASP A 126 21.34 10.53 1.63
C ASP A 126 19.98 11.16 1.34
N VAL A 127 19.36 11.71 2.39
CA VAL A 127 18.12 12.49 2.26
C VAL A 127 18.47 13.91 1.86
N LYS A 128 17.89 14.39 0.77
CA LYS A 128 18.22 15.70 0.20
C LYS A 128 17.02 16.40 -0.45
N GLY A 129 17.16 17.69 -0.68
CA GLY A 129 16.13 18.48 -1.35
C GLY A 129 14.92 18.81 -0.47
N LEU A 130 15.03 18.62 0.86
CA LEU A 130 13.97 18.98 1.79
C LEU A 130 13.94 20.50 2.02
N ASN A 131 12.75 21.07 2.17
CA ASN A 131 12.58 22.47 2.54
C ASN A 131 12.77 22.68 4.04
N SER A 132 12.38 21.70 4.87
CA SER A 132 12.58 21.76 6.32
C SER A 132 12.51 20.39 6.95
N VAL A 133 13.16 20.26 8.11
CA VAL A 133 12.95 19.17 9.07
C VAL A 133 12.67 19.81 10.41
N THR A 134 11.58 19.45 11.03
CA THR A 134 11.19 19.97 12.34
C THR A 134 11.02 18.82 13.33
N VAL A 135 11.72 18.93 14.46
CA VAL A 135 11.53 18.03 15.62
C VAL A 135 10.86 18.84 16.72
N GLY A 136 9.77 18.31 17.24
CA GLY A 136 8.93 19.03 18.19
C GLY A 136 7.90 19.93 17.51
N ASP A 137 7.20 20.73 18.30
CA ASP A 137 6.19 21.69 17.84
C ASP A 137 6.78 23.10 17.81
N GLU A 138 6.62 23.84 16.72
CA GLU A 138 7.13 25.21 16.57
C GLU A 138 6.56 26.19 17.62
N ASN A 139 5.43 25.86 18.24
CA ASN A 139 4.82 26.62 19.35
C ASN A 139 5.39 26.27 20.73
N GLY A 140 6.30 25.31 20.80
CA GLY A 140 6.96 24.85 22.03
C GLY A 140 8.44 24.54 21.77
N PRO A 141 9.06 23.68 22.62
CA PRO A 141 10.42 23.24 22.40
C PRO A 141 10.54 22.56 21.05
N SER A 142 11.46 23.02 20.21
CA SER A 142 11.61 22.50 18.85
C SER A 142 12.99 22.76 18.27
N THR A 143 13.34 21.96 17.28
CA THR A 143 14.50 22.18 16.42
C THR A 143 14.03 22.14 14.96
N LYS A 144 14.29 23.21 14.21
CA LYS A 144 13.95 23.34 12.82
C LYS A 144 15.19 23.56 11.99
N ILE A 145 15.40 22.72 10.99
CA ILE A 145 16.49 22.81 10.03
C ILE A 145 15.90 23.23 8.69
N THR A 146 16.44 24.28 8.09
CA THR A 146 16.07 24.77 6.77
C THR A 146 17.34 25.06 5.95
N PRO A 147 17.25 25.31 4.64
CA PRO A 147 18.41 25.76 3.86
C PRO A 147 19.07 27.06 4.37
N ALA A 148 18.30 27.89 5.09
CA ALA A 148 18.80 29.15 5.66
C ALA A 148 19.55 28.98 6.98
N GLY A 149 19.31 27.89 7.71
CA GLY A 149 19.94 27.65 9.01
C GLY A 149 19.12 26.77 9.93
N THR A 150 19.57 26.62 11.15
CA THR A 150 18.94 25.82 12.19
C THR A 150 18.48 26.72 13.35
N THR A 151 17.23 26.55 13.79
CA THR A 151 16.68 27.25 14.93
C THR A 151 16.28 26.25 16.01
N VAL A 152 16.77 26.47 17.22
CA VAL A 152 16.42 25.66 18.40
C VAL A 152 15.67 26.56 19.37
N LYS A 153 14.48 26.12 19.78
CA LYS A 153 13.65 26.81 20.80
C LYS A 153 13.57 25.95 22.05
N ASP A 154 13.64 26.59 23.21
CA ASP A 154 13.36 25.93 24.49
C ASP A 154 11.92 26.15 24.95
N ALA A 155 11.55 25.51 26.07
CA ALA A 155 10.20 25.64 26.65
C ALA A 155 9.88 27.06 27.15
N ALA A 156 10.88 27.85 27.49
CA ALA A 156 10.72 29.24 27.94
C ALA A 156 10.53 30.23 26.78
N GLY A 157 10.74 29.80 25.55
CA GLY A 157 10.64 30.63 24.35
C GLY A 157 11.95 31.29 23.92
N ASN A 158 13.08 30.99 24.58
CA ASN A 158 14.39 31.40 24.09
C ASN A 158 14.70 30.65 22.76
N SER A 159 15.35 31.32 21.83
CA SER A 159 15.76 30.67 20.58
C SER A 159 17.24 30.87 20.28
N THR A 160 17.85 29.84 19.70
CA THR A 160 19.22 29.93 19.15
C THR A 160 19.14 29.62 17.67
N THR A 161 19.65 30.53 16.86
CA THR A 161 19.70 30.36 15.41
C THR A 161 21.17 30.27 14.97
N VAL A 162 21.48 29.26 14.17
CA VAL A 162 22.77 29.08 13.51
C VAL A 162 22.55 29.19 12.00
N ASN A 163 23.27 30.05 11.36
CA ASN A 163 23.24 30.25 9.90
C ASN A 163 24.64 30.57 9.35
N GLY A 164 24.71 30.94 8.07
CA GLY A 164 25.98 31.25 7.42
C GLY A 164 26.71 32.47 8.00
N ALA A 165 26.02 33.37 8.69
CA ALA A 165 26.61 34.53 9.32
C ALA A 165 27.15 34.27 10.72
N GLY A 166 26.68 33.20 11.38
CA GLY A 166 27.07 32.87 12.75
C GLY A 166 25.91 32.34 13.60
N MET A 167 25.99 32.61 14.89
CA MET A 167 25.04 32.16 15.91
C MET A 167 24.42 33.35 16.62
N THR A 168 23.13 33.32 16.86
CA THR A 168 22.40 34.32 17.63
C THR A 168 21.50 33.63 18.66
N ILE A 169 21.60 34.05 19.90
CA ILE A 169 20.72 33.61 21.00
C ILE A 169 19.76 34.76 21.29
N THR A 170 18.48 34.52 21.08
CA THR A 170 17.42 35.52 21.29
C THR A 170 16.60 35.12 22.52
N PRO A 171 16.65 35.94 23.60
CA PRO A 171 15.85 35.70 24.80
C PRO A 171 14.36 35.78 24.52
N ALA A 172 13.55 34.97 25.25
CA ALA A 172 12.09 35.04 25.20
C ALA A 172 11.59 36.42 25.72
N ASN A 173 12.28 37.02 26.68
CA ASN A 173 11.98 38.34 27.16
C ASN A 173 12.45 39.40 26.16
N ALA A 174 11.51 40.09 25.49
CA ALA A 174 11.78 41.09 24.49
C ALA A 174 12.60 42.29 25.01
N ALA A 175 12.62 42.53 26.33
CA ALA A 175 13.44 43.59 26.96
C ALA A 175 14.92 43.19 27.14
N ALA A 176 15.26 41.91 27.01
CA ALA A 176 16.63 41.42 27.08
C ALA A 176 17.30 41.48 25.68
N ASN A 177 18.56 41.87 25.66
CA ASN A 177 19.30 41.93 24.39
C ASN A 177 19.79 40.55 23.92
N PRO A 178 19.78 40.26 22.62
CA PRO A 178 20.41 39.08 22.06
C PRO A 178 21.93 39.07 22.29
N VAL A 179 22.47 37.83 22.30
CA VAL A 179 23.91 37.56 22.25
C VAL A 179 24.22 36.94 20.88
N SER A 180 25.26 37.41 20.20
CA SER A 180 25.63 36.88 18.91
C SER A 180 27.14 36.74 18.73
N LEU A 181 27.51 35.69 18.00
CA LEU A 181 28.87 35.46 17.49
C LEU A 181 28.76 35.32 15.98
N THR A 182 29.22 36.31 15.27
CA THR A 182 29.08 36.40 13.81
C THR A 182 30.40 36.73 13.15
N VAL A 183 30.38 36.82 11.82
CA VAL A 183 31.55 37.30 11.04
C VAL A 183 32.01 38.70 11.46
N LYS A 184 31.19 39.46 12.21
CA LYS A 184 31.50 40.77 12.75
C LYS A 184 32.09 40.74 14.17
N GLY A 185 32.24 39.53 14.75
CA GLY A 185 32.71 39.35 16.12
C GLY A 185 31.60 39.02 17.12
N LEU A 186 31.94 39.15 18.40
CA LEU A 186 31.02 38.88 19.50
C LEU A 186 30.27 40.15 19.91
N ASN A 187 28.94 40.07 19.94
CA ASN A 187 28.07 41.04 20.59
C ASN A 187 27.47 40.41 21.86
N ASN A 188 27.93 40.84 23.01
CA ASN A 188 27.54 40.27 24.30
C ASN A 188 26.19 40.82 24.81
N GLY A 189 25.51 41.69 24.08
CA GLY A 189 24.19 42.22 24.47
C GLY A 189 24.16 43.03 25.74
N GLY A 190 25.30 43.52 26.24
CA GLY A 190 25.41 44.22 27.50
C GLY A 190 25.44 43.30 28.75
N HIS A 191 25.52 41.98 28.58
CA HIS A 191 25.67 41.00 29.64
C HIS A 191 27.10 40.96 30.20
N LYS A 192 27.30 40.43 31.38
CA LYS A 192 28.63 40.22 31.95
C LYS A 192 29.37 39.12 31.19
N LEU A 193 30.68 39.33 30.97
CA LEU A 193 31.62 38.27 30.57
C LEU A 193 32.20 37.67 31.85
N ASN A 194 31.95 36.41 32.09
CA ASN A 194 32.44 35.70 33.26
C ASN A 194 33.59 34.74 32.86
N GLY A 195 34.49 34.46 33.82
CA GLY A 195 35.58 33.52 33.62
C GLY A 195 36.72 34.06 32.77
N VAL A 196 36.84 35.36 32.66
CA VAL A 196 37.95 36.01 31.92
C VAL A 196 39.25 35.89 32.75
N ALA A 197 40.21 35.16 32.23
CA ALA A 197 41.55 35.07 32.82
C ALA A 197 42.26 36.43 32.77
N PRO A 198 43.27 36.68 33.64
CA PRO A 198 44.12 37.88 33.53
C PRO A 198 44.79 37.95 32.17
N GLY A 199 44.63 39.05 31.46
CA GLY A 199 45.29 39.28 30.17
C GLY A 199 46.81 39.43 30.33
N THR A 200 47.54 38.91 29.34
CA THR A 200 48.99 38.99 29.31
C THR A 200 49.52 39.60 28.01
N ALA A 201 48.85 39.45 26.90
CA ALA A 201 49.17 40.06 25.61
C ALA A 201 48.37 41.34 25.36
N ASP A 202 48.87 42.21 24.51
CA ASP A 202 48.23 43.50 24.21
C ASP A 202 46.82 43.39 23.67
N THR A 203 46.44 42.23 23.08
CA THR A 203 45.14 41.95 22.52
C THR A 203 44.21 41.13 23.45
N ASP A 204 44.67 40.84 24.66
CA ASP A 204 43.85 40.11 25.64
C ASP A 204 42.86 41.04 26.33
N ALA A 205 41.73 40.45 26.78
CA ALA A 205 40.80 41.17 27.64
C ALA A 205 41.40 41.36 29.04
N VAL A 206 41.07 42.45 29.66
CA VAL A 206 41.44 42.74 31.05
C VAL A 206 40.28 42.39 31.99
N ASN A 207 40.54 41.67 33.07
CA ASN A 207 39.54 41.37 34.06
C ASN A 207 39.55 42.35 35.27
N VAL A 208 38.54 42.27 36.11
CA VAL A 208 38.35 43.21 37.25
C VAL A 208 39.51 43.13 38.25
N SER A 209 40.14 41.96 38.42
CA SER A 209 41.27 41.86 39.36
C SER A 209 42.49 42.69 38.92
N GLN A 210 42.75 42.75 37.59
CA GLN A 210 43.81 43.52 37.02
C GLN A 210 43.53 45.06 37.16
N LEU A 211 42.26 45.47 36.97
CA LEU A 211 41.88 46.85 37.18
C LEU A 211 42.04 47.27 38.67
N LYS A 212 41.65 46.39 39.61
CA LYS A 212 41.85 46.66 41.04
C LYS A 212 43.33 46.79 41.42
N ALA A 213 44.18 45.92 40.90
CA ALA A 213 45.63 45.96 41.12
C ALA A 213 46.26 47.25 40.55
N ALA A 214 45.88 47.66 39.34
CA ALA A 214 46.32 48.92 38.73
C ALA A 214 45.90 50.16 39.58
N LYS A 215 44.64 50.17 40.01
CA LYS A 215 44.10 51.25 40.88
C LYS A 215 44.84 51.32 42.23
N ALA A 216 45.14 50.20 42.87
CA ALA A 216 45.90 50.13 44.11
C ALA A 216 47.33 50.64 43.93
N GLY A 217 48.00 50.34 42.75
CA GLY A 217 49.29 50.82 42.39
C GLY A 217 49.32 52.33 42.26
N LEU A 218 48.35 52.96 41.58
CA LEU A 218 48.22 54.39 41.44
C LEU A 218 48.06 55.11 42.80
N HIS A 219 47.37 54.56 43.75
CA HIS A 219 47.21 55.11 45.09
C HIS A 219 48.53 55.13 45.90
N LYS A 220 49.40 54.15 45.70
CA LYS A 220 50.71 54.08 46.33
C LYS A 220 51.69 55.14 45.78
N ASP A 221 51.58 55.46 44.52
CA ASP A 221 52.49 56.39 43.88
C ASP A 221 52.18 57.89 44.16
N HIS A 222 50.99 58.19 44.73
CA HIS A 222 50.58 59.53 45.06
C HIS A 222 50.56 59.86 46.58
N ASN A 223 50.99 58.92 47.41
CA ASN A 223 51.20 59.07 48.83
C ASN A 223 52.71 59.07 49.14
#